data_33c62a7b63e5dde8080bbafb7d318f11
#
_entry.id   33c62a7b63e5dde8080bbafb7d318f11
#
_cell.length_a   1.000
_cell.length_b   1.000
_cell.length_c   1.000
_cell.angle_alpha   90.00
_cell.angle_beta   90.00
_cell.angle_gamma   90.00
#
_symmetry.space_group_name_H-M   'P 1'
#
loop_
_entity.id
_entity.type
_entity.pdbx_description
1 polymer ?
#
loop_
_entity_poly.entity_id
_entity_poly.type
_entity_poly.pdbx_seq_one_letter_code
_entity_poly.pdbx_strand_id
1 'polypeptide(L)'
;MLCPGSSHSRFSFLVRMLRIKSRYRINNTTFNAILKLLSSAFPDSKLPSTYDDANKYLRELGLGHDEIQVCQNNCVLFRKTYANMDACPKCKQSRWEDKDGKRVPRKVLRHFPLIPRFKKMFASSRIAKDLQWHGTKRETVGGQMSHPVDGKAWKHFDNKYNWFAKDTRNLRLAVATDGSNPFGNFSTTCSMWPVLVMPLNLQP
;
A
#
# COMPACT_ATOMS: atom_id res chain seq x y z
N MET A 1 2.86 24.89 -2.85
CA MET A 1 4.31 24.73 -2.65
C MET A 1 4.60 24.52 -1.18
N LEU A 2 5.75 23.96 -0.81
CA LEU A 2 6.14 23.75 0.60
C LEU A 2 6.41 25.07 1.31
N CYS A 3 7.18 25.94 0.67
CA CYS A 3 7.49 27.32 1.07
C CYS A 3 7.81 28.14 -0.19
N PRO A 4 7.86 29.47 -0.11
CA PRO A 4 8.29 30.31 -1.23
C PRO A 4 9.66 29.85 -1.77
N GLY A 5 9.78 29.71 -3.09
CA GLY A 5 11.00 29.23 -3.77
C GLY A 5 11.23 27.73 -3.76
N SER A 6 10.40 26.94 -3.09
CA SER A 6 10.53 25.47 -3.10
C SER A 6 10.03 24.86 -4.40
N SER A 7 10.79 23.92 -4.99
CA SER A 7 10.36 23.08 -6.11
C SER A 7 9.42 21.95 -5.68
N HIS A 8 9.22 21.74 -4.38
CA HIS A 8 8.41 20.67 -3.82
C HIS A 8 7.06 21.18 -3.32
N SER A 9 6.00 20.40 -3.61
CA SER A 9 4.75 20.54 -2.87
C SER A 9 4.93 19.96 -1.45
N ARG A 10 4.11 20.42 -0.50
CA ARG A 10 4.04 19.85 0.85
C ARG A 10 3.91 18.30 0.82
N PHE A 11 3.05 17.81 -0.06
CA PHE A 11 2.84 16.37 -0.23
C PHE A 11 4.08 15.65 -0.75
N SER A 12 4.70 16.14 -1.83
CA SER A 12 5.87 15.48 -2.41
C SER A 12 7.04 15.46 -1.43
N PHE A 13 7.20 16.51 -0.64
CA PHE A 13 8.23 16.57 0.41
C PHE A 13 7.95 15.54 1.50
N LEU A 14 6.71 15.47 2.02
CA LEU A 14 6.33 14.52 3.06
C LEU A 14 6.53 13.06 2.60
N VAL A 15 6.13 12.72 1.38
CA VAL A 15 6.35 11.38 0.81
C VAL A 15 7.85 11.05 0.74
N ARG A 16 8.69 12.00 0.33
CA ARG A 16 10.15 11.79 0.31
C ARG A 16 10.72 11.59 1.71
N MET A 17 10.27 12.34 2.69
CA MET A 17 10.66 12.18 4.10
C MET A 17 10.27 10.81 4.64
N LEU A 18 9.05 10.34 4.36
CA LEU A 18 8.60 9.00 4.75
C LEU A 18 9.37 7.88 4.03
N ARG A 19 9.76 8.10 2.78
CA ARG A 19 10.64 7.18 2.05
C ARG A 19 12.01 7.09 2.71
N ILE A 20 12.61 8.21 3.12
CA ILE A 20 13.88 8.25 3.86
C ILE A 20 13.72 7.50 5.18
N LYS A 21 12.66 7.80 5.96
CA LYS A 21 12.36 7.09 7.21
C LYS A 21 12.33 5.57 7.01
N SER A 22 11.63 5.10 5.99
CA SER A 22 11.50 3.67 5.69
C SER A 22 12.83 3.07 5.23
N ARG A 23 13.52 3.71 4.28
CA ARG A 23 14.78 3.22 3.71
C ARG A 23 15.89 3.07 4.75
N TYR A 24 16.01 4.04 5.65
CA TYR A 24 17.06 4.09 6.67
C TYR A 24 16.57 3.61 8.04
N ARG A 25 15.37 3.01 8.10
CA ARG A 25 14.80 2.44 9.34
C ARG A 25 14.79 3.42 10.52
N ILE A 26 14.58 4.72 10.25
CA ILE A 26 14.54 5.76 11.29
C ILE A 26 13.34 5.45 12.21
N ASN A 27 13.60 5.38 13.52
CA ASN A 27 12.55 5.14 14.51
C ASN A 27 11.59 6.35 14.60
N ASN A 28 10.41 6.15 15.21
CA ASN A 28 9.39 7.20 15.27
C ASN A 28 9.84 8.39 16.13
N THR A 29 10.58 8.16 17.21
CA THR A 29 11.07 9.21 18.10
C THR A 29 12.00 10.18 17.36
N THR A 30 13.01 9.65 16.67
CA THR A 30 13.95 10.43 15.86
C THR A 30 13.22 11.15 14.72
N PHE A 31 12.31 10.46 14.04
CA PHE A 31 11.56 11.06 12.94
C PHE A 31 10.65 12.21 13.40
N ASN A 32 10.02 12.07 14.58
CA ASN A 32 9.24 13.14 15.20
C ASN A 32 10.10 14.35 15.57
N ALA A 33 11.33 14.13 16.08
CA ALA A 33 12.26 15.23 16.36
C ALA A 33 12.63 15.99 15.09
N ILE A 34 12.91 15.28 13.99
CA ILE A 34 13.18 15.90 12.67
C ILE A 34 11.97 16.68 12.17
N LEU A 35 10.75 16.11 12.25
CA LEU A 35 9.53 16.80 11.81
C LEU A 35 9.26 18.07 12.64
N LYS A 36 9.45 18.01 13.96
CA LYS A 36 9.32 19.18 14.85
C LYS A 36 10.31 20.29 14.48
N LEU A 37 11.57 19.93 14.24
CA LEU A 37 12.59 20.89 13.81
C LEU A 37 12.22 21.54 12.48
N LEU A 38 11.81 20.76 11.48
CA LEU A 38 11.40 21.29 10.19
C LEU A 38 10.13 22.15 10.28
N SER A 39 9.17 21.75 11.10
CA SER A 39 7.95 22.53 11.32
C SER A 39 8.21 23.87 12.01
N SER A 40 9.18 23.93 12.92
CA SER A 40 9.60 25.19 13.57
C SER A 40 10.43 26.07 12.64
N ALA A 41 11.31 25.47 11.83
CA ALA A 41 12.16 26.21 10.89
C ALA A 41 11.36 26.76 9.68
N PHE A 42 10.28 26.09 9.29
CA PHE A 42 9.44 26.45 8.16
C PHE A 42 7.94 26.49 8.54
N PRO A 43 7.50 27.47 9.36
CA PRO A 43 6.13 27.48 9.90
C PRO A 43 5.07 27.56 8.80
N ASP A 44 5.32 28.29 7.72
CA ASP A 44 4.39 28.45 6.59
C ASP A 44 4.22 27.15 5.78
N SER A 45 5.10 26.17 5.94
CA SER A 45 5.05 24.90 5.24
C SER A 45 3.88 24.01 5.71
N LYS A 46 3.34 24.27 6.92
CA LYS A 46 2.28 23.47 7.57
C LYS A 46 2.61 21.98 7.57
N LEU A 47 3.87 21.63 7.78
CA LEU A 47 4.30 20.24 7.91
C LEU A 47 3.74 19.60 9.18
N PRO A 48 3.42 18.29 9.16
CA PRO A 48 3.03 17.59 10.38
C PRO A 48 4.21 17.54 11.35
N SER A 49 3.94 17.65 12.64
CA SER A 49 4.96 17.60 13.70
C SER A 49 5.27 16.16 14.18
N THR A 50 4.41 15.22 13.83
CA THR A 50 4.56 13.81 14.22
C THR A 50 4.36 12.86 13.06
N TYR A 51 4.90 11.63 13.22
CA TYR A 51 4.69 10.53 12.27
C TYR A 51 3.21 10.13 12.15
N ASP A 52 2.47 10.21 13.25
CA ASP A 52 1.05 9.87 13.26
C ASP A 52 0.22 10.90 12.49
N ASP A 53 0.53 12.20 12.62
CA ASP A 53 -0.08 13.25 11.80
C ASP A 53 0.27 13.10 10.32
N ALA A 54 1.53 12.73 10.02
CA ALA A 54 1.94 12.43 8.66
C ALA A 54 1.14 11.26 8.05
N ASN A 55 0.92 10.20 8.82
CA ASN A 55 0.09 9.07 8.41
C ASN A 55 -1.39 9.43 8.29
N LYS A 56 -1.90 10.27 9.17
CA LYS A 56 -3.27 10.79 9.06
C LYS A 56 -3.47 11.55 7.74
N TYR A 57 -2.53 12.43 7.40
CA TYR A 57 -2.54 13.14 6.13
C TYR A 57 -2.50 12.19 4.91
N LEU A 58 -1.69 11.12 4.96
CA LEU A 58 -1.67 10.10 3.91
C LEU A 58 -3.00 9.34 3.81
N ARG A 59 -3.65 9.06 4.94
CA ARG A 59 -4.96 8.40 4.97
C ARG A 59 -6.05 9.26 4.32
N GLU A 60 -6.09 10.56 4.63
CA GLU A 60 -7.01 11.51 4.00
C GLU A 60 -6.83 11.56 2.48
N LEU A 61 -5.60 11.37 2.01
CA LEU A 61 -5.30 11.24 0.59
C LEU A 61 -5.60 9.84 0.01
N GLY A 62 -6.20 8.92 0.77
CA GLY A 62 -6.53 7.57 0.33
C GLY A 62 -5.29 6.66 0.13
N LEU A 63 -4.14 7.01 0.73
CA LEU A 63 -2.91 6.21 0.71
C LEU A 63 -2.68 5.43 2.01
N GLY A 64 -3.58 5.58 2.98
CA GLY A 64 -3.55 4.86 4.24
C GLY A 64 -3.88 3.37 4.11
N HIS A 65 -3.97 2.70 5.25
CA HIS A 65 -4.43 1.32 5.36
C HIS A 65 -5.47 1.22 6.49
N ASP A 66 -6.32 0.21 6.40
CA ASP A 66 -7.25 -0.15 7.44
C ASP A 66 -6.62 -1.27 8.30
N GLU A 67 -6.76 -1.17 9.60
CA GLU A 67 -6.34 -2.24 10.51
C GLU A 67 -7.53 -3.15 10.81
N ILE A 68 -7.44 -4.39 10.37
CA ILE A 68 -8.43 -5.43 10.63
C ILE A 68 -7.85 -6.38 11.66
N GLN A 69 -8.49 -6.48 12.82
CA GLN A 69 -8.02 -7.37 13.86
C GLN A 69 -8.30 -8.83 13.48
N VAL A 70 -7.37 -9.70 13.84
CA VAL A 70 -7.34 -11.10 13.42
C VAL A 70 -7.24 -12.00 14.65
N CYS A 71 -7.88 -13.15 14.62
CA CYS A 71 -7.66 -14.17 15.62
C CYS A 71 -6.18 -14.62 15.61
N GLN A 72 -5.59 -14.80 16.80
CA GLN A 72 -4.20 -15.23 16.93
C GLN A 72 -3.91 -16.53 16.15
N ASN A 73 -4.87 -17.45 16.11
CA ASN A 73 -4.80 -18.71 15.37
C ASN A 73 -5.31 -18.60 13.92
N ASN A 74 -5.47 -17.40 13.37
CA ASN A 74 -5.95 -17.14 12.01
C ASN A 74 -7.34 -17.69 11.67
N CYS A 75 -8.17 -18.00 12.65
CA CYS A 75 -9.49 -18.62 12.42
C CYS A 75 -10.48 -17.66 11.75
N VAL A 76 -10.47 -16.37 12.13
CA VAL A 76 -11.41 -15.35 11.65
C VAL A 76 -10.76 -13.97 11.60
N LEU A 77 -11.31 -13.10 10.77
CA LEU A 77 -11.11 -11.65 10.83
C LEU A 77 -12.26 -11.06 11.64
N PHE A 78 -11.94 -10.20 12.61
CA PHE A 78 -12.94 -9.49 13.42
C PHE A 78 -13.53 -8.32 12.62
N ARG A 79 -14.37 -8.67 11.63
CA ARG A 79 -15.09 -7.72 10.76
C ARG A 79 -16.48 -8.26 10.43
N LYS A 80 -17.37 -7.40 9.90
CA LYS A 80 -18.76 -7.75 9.58
C LYS A 80 -19.44 -8.40 10.77
N THR A 81 -19.93 -9.64 10.64
CA THR A 81 -20.60 -10.41 11.71
C THR A 81 -19.76 -10.59 12.96
N TYR A 82 -18.45 -10.57 12.88
CA TYR A 82 -17.54 -10.75 14.03
C TYR A 82 -16.94 -9.45 14.56
N ALA A 83 -17.39 -8.29 14.04
CA ALA A 83 -16.78 -6.98 14.33
C ALA A 83 -16.77 -6.65 15.85
N ASN A 84 -17.84 -7.00 16.55
CA ASN A 84 -18.06 -6.66 17.97
C ASN A 84 -17.68 -7.79 18.95
N MET A 85 -17.10 -8.89 18.45
CA MET A 85 -16.73 -10.01 19.32
C MET A 85 -15.37 -9.77 19.98
N ASP A 86 -15.29 -10.06 21.27
CA ASP A 86 -14.05 -10.00 22.06
C ASP A 86 -13.25 -11.31 22.05
N ALA A 87 -13.88 -12.39 21.62
CA ALA A 87 -13.23 -13.69 21.51
C ALA A 87 -13.56 -14.35 20.16
N CYS A 88 -12.65 -15.19 19.69
CA CYS A 88 -12.83 -15.94 18.45
C CYS A 88 -14.00 -16.93 18.59
N PRO A 89 -15.00 -16.93 17.70
CA PRO A 89 -16.10 -17.90 17.78
C PRO A 89 -15.66 -19.34 17.54
N LYS A 90 -14.55 -19.56 16.83
CA LYS A 90 -14.03 -20.90 16.52
C LYS A 90 -13.15 -21.47 17.62
N CYS A 91 -12.08 -20.76 18.03
CA CYS A 91 -11.09 -21.28 18.97
C CYS A 91 -11.18 -20.67 20.38
N LYS A 92 -12.16 -19.78 20.62
CA LYS A 92 -12.41 -19.12 21.91
C LYS A 92 -11.28 -18.23 22.44
N GLN A 93 -10.17 -18.09 21.70
CA GLN A 93 -9.07 -17.20 22.09
C GLN A 93 -9.51 -15.75 22.12
N SER A 94 -9.03 -15.01 23.13
CA SER A 94 -9.29 -13.57 23.23
C SER A 94 -8.71 -12.82 22.04
N ARG A 95 -9.47 -11.86 21.54
CA ARG A 95 -9.06 -10.88 20.52
C ARG A 95 -7.95 -9.96 21.03
N TRP A 96 -7.91 -9.76 22.35
CA TRP A 96 -7.13 -8.74 23.04
C TRP A 96 -6.04 -9.34 23.91
N GLU A 97 -4.99 -8.58 24.11
CA GLU A 97 -3.99 -8.78 25.16
C GLU A 97 -3.82 -7.47 25.95
N ASP A 98 -3.41 -7.59 27.20
CA ASP A 98 -3.01 -6.44 28.00
C ASP A 98 -1.51 -6.21 27.82
N LYS A 99 -1.13 -4.99 27.48
CA LYS A 99 0.26 -4.53 27.44
C LYS A 99 0.37 -3.22 28.21
N ASP A 100 1.01 -3.27 29.33
CA ASP A 100 1.23 -2.11 30.20
C ASP A 100 -0.09 -1.39 30.58
N GLY A 101 -1.14 -2.16 30.95
CA GLY A 101 -2.46 -1.64 31.29
C GLY A 101 -3.27 -1.15 30.08
N LYS A 102 -2.82 -1.41 28.86
CA LYS A 102 -3.53 -1.06 27.63
C LYS A 102 -4.02 -2.31 26.90
N ARG A 103 -5.31 -2.31 26.60
CA ARG A 103 -5.94 -3.37 25.82
C ARG A 103 -5.56 -3.21 24.35
N VAL A 104 -4.70 -4.07 23.82
CA VAL A 104 -4.24 -4.06 22.43
C VAL A 104 -4.67 -5.33 21.68
N PRO A 105 -4.93 -5.26 20.36
CA PRO A 105 -5.28 -6.45 19.60
C PRO A 105 -4.06 -7.38 19.48
N ARG A 106 -4.26 -8.70 19.68
CA ARG A 106 -3.21 -9.71 19.59
C ARG A 106 -2.60 -9.81 18.21
N LYS A 107 -3.42 -9.61 17.17
CA LYS A 107 -2.99 -9.70 15.77
C LYS A 107 -3.78 -8.75 14.91
N VAL A 108 -3.08 -8.10 13.98
CA VAL A 108 -3.65 -7.13 13.05
C VAL A 108 -3.22 -7.45 11.61
N LEU A 109 -4.19 -7.43 10.70
CA LEU A 109 -3.98 -7.43 9.26
C LEU A 109 -4.08 -5.97 8.78
N ARG A 110 -3.07 -5.51 8.05
CA ARG A 110 -3.10 -4.20 7.39
C ARG A 110 -3.67 -4.37 5.99
N HIS A 111 -4.86 -3.85 5.79
CA HIS A 111 -5.56 -3.87 4.51
C HIS A 111 -5.35 -2.54 3.80
N PHE A 112 -4.79 -2.60 2.60
CA PHE A 112 -4.55 -1.44 1.75
C PHE A 112 -5.64 -1.36 0.67
N PRO A 113 -6.67 -0.49 0.78
CA PRO A 113 -7.75 -0.40 -0.21
C PRO A 113 -7.20 -0.11 -1.61
N LEU A 114 -7.53 -0.95 -2.59
CA LEU A 114 -6.98 -0.85 -3.95
C LEU A 114 -7.64 0.26 -4.77
N ILE A 115 -8.97 0.42 -4.64
CA ILE A 115 -9.74 1.37 -5.45
C ILE A 115 -9.22 2.81 -5.33
N PRO A 116 -8.98 3.38 -4.12
CA PRO A 116 -8.42 4.73 -4.01
C PRO A 116 -7.05 4.88 -4.67
N ARG A 117 -6.23 3.82 -4.63
CA ARG A 117 -4.90 3.80 -5.24
C ARG A 117 -4.97 3.80 -6.75
N PHE A 118 -5.81 2.96 -7.33
CA PHE A 118 -6.02 2.92 -8.78
C PHE A 118 -6.65 4.22 -9.29
N LYS A 119 -7.63 4.80 -8.59
CA LYS A 119 -8.15 6.13 -8.94
C LYS A 119 -7.07 7.19 -9.01
N LYS A 120 -6.08 7.17 -8.09
CA LYS A 120 -4.95 8.10 -8.11
C LYS A 120 -4.00 7.85 -9.27
N MET A 121 -3.78 6.60 -9.67
CA MET A 121 -2.99 6.29 -10.84
C MET A 121 -3.63 6.91 -12.10
N PHE A 122 -4.94 6.77 -12.26
CA PHE A 122 -5.68 7.36 -13.37
C PHE A 122 -5.83 8.89 -13.29
N ALA A 123 -5.75 9.48 -12.11
CA ALA A 123 -5.75 10.94 -11.93
C ALA A 123 -4.47 11.61 -12.47
N SER A 124 -3.38 10.86 -12.63
CA SER A 124 -2.16 11.33 -13.30
C SER A 124 -2.26 11.06 -14.79
N SER A 125 -2.31 12.11 -15.63
CA SER A 125 -2.41 11.97 -17.08
C SER A 125 -1.26 11.14 -17.70
N ARG A 126 -0.06 11.23 -17.13
CA ARG A 126 1.09 10.43 -17.53
C ARG A 126 0.86 8.95 -17.23
N ILE A 127 0.55 8.62 -15.98
CA ILE A 127 0.34 7.22 -15.56
C ILE A 127 -0.87 6.61 -16.27
N ALA A 128 -1.94 7.39 -16.47
CA ALA A 128 -3.12 6.94 -17.21
C ALA A 128 -2.81 6.57 -18.67
N LYS A 129 -1.87 7.27 -19.32
CA LYS A 129 -1.35 6.92 -20.64
C LYS A 129 -0.47 5.67 -20.58
N ASP A 130 0.41 5.56 -19.58
CA ASP A 130 1.29 4.42 -19.41
C ASP A 130 0.49 3.13 -19.12
N LEU A 131 -0.62 3.20 -18.39
CA LEU A 131 -1.53 2.08 -18.14
C LEU A 131 -2.22 1.54 -19.40
N GLN A 132 -2.24 2.29 -20.49
CA GLN A 132 -2.77 1.86 -21.79
C GLN A 132 -1.69 1.36 -22.76
N TRP A 133 -0.42 1.38 -22.32
CA TRP A 133 0.73 1.03 -23.14
C TRP A 133 0.59 -0.35 -23.82
N HIS A 134 0.09 -1.35 -23.10
CA HIS A 134 -0.07 -2.72 -23.60
C HIS A 134 -0.97 -2.83 -24.85
N GLY A 135 -1.93 -1.91 -25.03
CA GLY A 135 -2.86 -1.89 -26.16
C GLY A 135 -2.61 -0.80 -27.19
N THR A 136 -1.72 0.19 -26.89
CA THR A 136 -1.57 1.38 -27.75
C THR A 136 -0.17 1.59 -28.31
N LYS A 137 0.87 1.24 -27.56
CA LYS A 137 2.26 1.61 -27.91
C LYS A 137 3.20 0.42 -27.97
N ARG A 138 2.70 -0.77 -27.73
CA ARG A 138 3.54 -1.93 -27.64
C ARG A 138 3.94 -2.46 -29.01
N GLU A 139 5.24 -2.59 -29.23
CA GLU A 139 5.79 -3.30 -30.37
C GLU A 139 5.94 -4.79 -30.02
N THR A 140 5.38 -5.66 -30.83
CA THR A 140 5.47 -7.11 -30.66
C THR A 140 6.58 -7.64 -31.58
N VAL A 141 7.63 -8.18 -30.98
CA VAL A 141 8.63 -8.95 -31.73
C VAL A 141 8.20 -10.40 -31.78
N GLY A 142 8.01 -10.92 -33.00
CA GLY A 142 7.52 -12.29 -33.20
C GLY A 142 8.39 -13.32 -32.47
N GLY A 143 7.76 -14.20 -31.67
CA GLY A 143 8.41 -15.28 -30.94
C GLY A 143 9.03 -14.90 -29.59
N GLN A 144 9.09 -13.62 -29.23
CA GLN A 144 9.59 -13.18 -27.93
C GLN A 144 8.44 -12.90 -26.94
N MET A 145 8.58 -13.39 -25.71
CA MET A 145 7.68 -13.09 -24.60
C MET A 145 8.40 -12.19 -23.61
N SER A 146 8.20 -10.88 -23.75
CA SER A 146 8.81 -9.86 -22.89
C SER A 146 7.87 -9.31 -21.81
N HIS A 147 6.58 -9.59 -21.95
CA HIS A 147 5.55 -9.09 -21.03
C HIS A 147 4.39 -10.10 -20.92
N PRO A 148 3.65 -10.16 -19.79
CA PRO A 148 2.50 -11.06 -19.64
C PRO A 148 1.44 -10.95 -20.73
N VAL A 149 1.30 -9.80 -21.40
CA VAL A 149 0.38 -9.61 -22.53
C VAL A 149 0.70 -10.50 -23.73
N ASP A 150 1.94 -11.00 -23.86
CA ASP A 150 2.36 -11.94 -24.93
C ASP A 150 1.86 -13.35 -24.66
N GLY A 151 1.60 -13.63 -23.38
CA GLY A 151 1.27 -14.96 -22.90
C GLY A 151 -0.10 -15.45 -23.40
N LYS A 152 -0.21 -16.76 -23.56
CA LYS A 152 -1.47 -17.43 -23.96
C LYS A 152 -2.61 -17.12 -22.99
N ALA A 153 -2.33 -16.98 -21.69
CA ALA A 153 -3.33 -16.69 -20.68
C ALA A 153 -4.01 -15.32 -20.90
N TRP A 154 -3.22 -14.30 -21.23
CA TRP A 154 -3.76 -12.98 -21.56
C TRP A 154 -4.64 -13.02 -22.82
N LYS A 155 -4.14 -13.62 -23.89
CA LYS A 155 -4.87 -13.75 -25.14
C LYS A 155 -6.16 -14.57 -24.97
N HIS A 156 -6.12 -15.63 -24.19
CA HIS A 156 -7.31 -16.41 -23.87
C HIS A 156 -8.35 -15.60 -23.09
N PHE A 157 -7.90 -14.84 -22.09
CA PHE A 157 -8.77 -13.93 -21.31
C PHE A 157 -9.43 -12.88 -22.20
N ASP A 158 -8.68 -12.26 -23.08
CA ASP A 158 -9.20 -11.22 -23.98
C ASP A 158 -10.21 -11.77 -24.97
N ASN A 159 -9.99 -12.97 -25.48
CA ASN A 159 -10.96 -13.64 -26.36
C ASN A 159 -12.24 -14.02 -25.61
N LYS A 160 -12.12 -14.48 -24.37
CA LYS A 160 -13.26 -14.87 -23.55
C LYS A 160 -14.09 -13.67 -23.05
N TYR A 161 -13.42 -12.58 -22.71
CA TYR A 161 -14.00 -11.36 -22.15
C TYR A 161 -13.74 -10.15 -23.06
N ASN A 162 -14.16 -10.27 -24.33
CA ASN A 162 -13.93 -9.26 -25.36
C ASN A 162 -14.45 -7.87 -24.98
N TRP A 163 -15.59 -7.81 -24.27
CA TRP A 163 -16.15 -6.55 -23.76
C TRP A 163 -15.17 -5.85 -22.79
N PHE A 164 -14.43 -6.61 -22.00
CA PHE A 164 -13.42 -6.08 -21.07
C PHE A 164 -12.14 -5.67 -21.84
N ALA A 165 -11.74 -6.46 -22.81
CA ALA A 165 -10.52 -6.24 -23.60
C ALA A 165 -10.61 -4.99 -24.52
N LYS A 166 -11.82 -4.64 -24.98
CA LYS A 166 -12.06 -3.46 -25.82
C LYS A 166 -11.63 -2.13 -25.19
N ASP A 167 -11.69 -2.01 -23.88
CA ASP A 167 -11.23 -0.82 -23.17
C ASP A 167 -9.84 -1.06 -22.59
N THR A 168 -8.82 -0.45 -23.18
CA THR A 168 -7.42 -0.56 -22.73
C THR A 168 -7.17 0.01 -21.34
N ARG A 169 -8.13 0.77 -20.78
CA ARG A 169 -8.06 1.29 -19.41
C ARG A 169 -8.40 0.24 -18.36
N ASN A 170 -9.03 -0.87 -18.76
CA ASN A 170 -9.35 -1.95 -17.84
C ASN A 170 -8.08 -2.60 -17.30
N LEU A 171 -7.94 -2.60 -15.97
CA LEU A 171 -6.75 -3.10 -15.31
C LEU A 171 -6.73 -4.62 -15.23
N ARG A 172 -5.66 -5.22 -15.65
CA ARG A 172 -5.32 -6.62 -15.37
C ARG A 172 -4.34 -6.67 -14.22
N LEU A 173 -4.66 -7.47 -13.23
CA LEU A 173 -3.93 -7.51 -11.97
C LEU A 173 -3.26 -8.86 -11.80
N ALA A 174 -1.99 -8.85 -11.44
CA ALA A 174 -1.32 -10.01 -10.87
C ALA A 174 -1.42 -9.95 -9.35
N VAL A 175 -1.52 -11.13 -8.75
CA VAL A 175 -1.48 -11.33 -7.31
C VAL A 175 -0.29 -12.22 -6.99
N ALA A 176 0.55 -11.77 -6.08
CA ALA A 176 1.67 -12.54 -5.56
C ALA A 176 1.61 -12.55 -4.03
N THR A 177 1.99 -13.67 -3.43
CA THR A 177 2.14 -13.77 -1.99
C THR A 177 3.33 -14.66 -1.68
N ASP A 178 4.13 -14.24 -0.74
CA ASP A 178 5.29 -15.01 -0.27
C ASP A 178 5.58 -14.67 1.19
N GLY A 179 6.19 -15.64 1.90
CA GLY A 179 6.64 -15.42 3.26
C GLY A 179 7.91 -14.58 3.29
N SER A 180 7.88 -13.48 4.03
CA SER A 180 9.08 -12.64 4.20
C SER A 180 9.29 -12.25 5.66
N ASN A 181 10.55 -12.11 6.04
CA ASN A 181 10.95 -11.48 7.29
C ASN A 181 11.33 -10.02 7.03
N PRO A 182 10.52 -9.03 7.44
CA PRO A 182 10.79 -7.63 7.17
C PRO A 182 12.00 -7.07 7.95
N PHE A 183 12.47 -7.81 8.96
CA PHE A 183 13.60 -7.40 9.81
C PHE A 183 14.93 -8.01 9.37
N GLY A 184 14.95 -8.85 8.33
CA GLY A 184 16.15 -9.57 7.89
C GLY A 184 16.60 -10.62 8.91
N ASN A 185 17.90 -10.94 8.93
CA ASN A 185 18.46 -11.97 9.82
C ASN A 185 18.75 -11.47 11.25
N PHE A 186 18.30 -10.30 11.64
CA PHE A 186 18.55 -9.75 12.98
C PHE A 186 17.48 -10.21 13.97
N SER A 187 17.89 -11.05 14.90
CA SER A 187 17.32 -11.42 16.22
C SER A 187 15.79 -11.51 16.41
N THR A 188 14.96 -10.96 15.55
CA THR A 188 13.50 -11.03 15.67
C THR A 188 12.93 -11.83 14.49
N THR A 189 12.50 -13.05 14.77
CA THR A 189 11.77 -13.88 13.79
C THR A 189 10.34 -13.38 13.66
N CYS A 190 10.10 -12.51 12.69
CA CYS A 190 8.74 -12.09 12.33
C CYS A 190 8.45 -12.57 10.90
N SER A 191 7.57 -13.54 10.77
CA SER A 191 7.10 -13.98 9.46
C SER A 191 5.87 -13.18 9.05
N MET A 192 5.97 -12.47 7.94
CA MET A 192 4.84 -11.81 7.28
C MET A 192 4.54 -12.51 5.95
N TRP A 193 3.27 -12.55 5.60
CA TRP A 193 2.77 -13.04 4.31
C TRP A 193 2.05 -11.89 3.59
N PRO A 194 2.80 -10.98 2.96
CA PRO A 194 2.18 -9.90 2.20
C PRO A 194 1.48 -10.46 0.96
N VAL A 195 0.30 -9.92 0.67
CA VAL A 195 -0.38 -10.11 -0.61
C VAL A 195 -0.12 -8.87 -1.45
N LEU A 196 0.64 -9.04 -2.52
CA LEU A 196 1.00 -7.99 -3.46
C LEU A 196 0.03 -8.02 -4.63
N VAL A 197 -0.47 -6.85 -5.02
CA VAL A 197 -1.31 -6.69 -6.21
C VAL A 197 -0.62 -5.71 -7.15
N MET A 198 -0.36 -6.15 -8.37
CA MET A 198 0.37 -5.39 -9.38
C MET A 198 -0.49 -5.19 -10.63
N PRO A 199 -0.64 -3.96 -11.14
CA PRO A 199 -1.23 -3.76 -12.46
C PRO A 199 -0.27 -4.23 -13.56
N LEU A 200 -0.72 -5.15 -14.40
CA LEU A 200 0.06 -5.69 -15.53
C LEU A 200 -0.05 -4.85 -16.79
N ASN A 201 -0.73 -3.72 -16.74
CA ASN A 201 -0.92 -2.83 -17.89
C ASN A 201 0.29 -1.94 -18.18
N LEU A 202 1.19 -1.78 -17.19
CA LEU A 202 2.36 -0.92 -17.30
C LEU A 202 3.48 -1.56 -18.10
N GLN A 203 4.33 -0.73 -18.64
CA GLN A 203 5.60 -1.15 -19.24
C GLN A 203 6.49 -1.81 -18.19
N PRO A 204 7.29 -2.85 -18.55
CA PRO A 204 8.26 -3.50 -17.66
C PRO A 204 9.29 -2.55 -17.07
#